data_345229cf897cff841759cd97418bb209
#
_entry.id   345229cf897cff841759cd97418bb209
#
_cell.length_a   1.000
_cell.length_b   1.000
_cell.length_c   1.000
_cell.angle_alpha   90.00
_cell.angle_beta   90.00
_cell.angle_gamma   90.00
#
_symmetry.space_group_name_H-M   'P 1'
#
loop_
_entity.id
_entity.type
_entity.pdbx_description
1 polymer ?
#
loop_
_entity_poly.entity_id
_entity_poly.type
_entity_poly.pdbx_seq_one_letter_code
_entity_poly.pdbx_strand_id
1 'polypeptide(L)'
;METKLTFNEILERLKNFYANVVTFAYEDYDETMVPEDFQPELNVSDDWSKQRERIKNYRKFLFGEIVMVDRYGGEGEGETWYVVHHFVDHDLYIRTDGFYQSYNGVEFYDGWGCCREVRPKEKTITVYE
;
A
#
# COMPACT_ATOMS: atom_id res chain seq x y z
N MET A 1 -14.76 12.69 -16.99
CA MET A 1 -14.50 12.90 -15.56
C MET A 1 -14.34 11.54 -14.87
N GLU A 2 -13.18 11.27 -14.31
CA GLU A 2 -12.96 10.01 -13.64
C GLU A 2 -13.69 9.98 -12.30
N THR A 3 -14.36 8.87 -12.03
CA THR A 3 -15.06 8.68 -10.76
C THR A 3 -14.05 8.26 -9.69
N LYS A 4 -14.04 8.96 -8.56
CA LYS A 4 -13.22 8.59 -7.42
C LYS A 4 -13.75 7.31 -6.81
N LEU A 5 -12.84 6.39 -6.50
CA LEU A 5 -13.18 5.13 -5.85
C LEU A 5 -13.40 5.34 -4.36
N THR A 6 -14.29 4.56 -3.77
CA THR A 6 -14.49 4.52 -2.32
C THR A 6 -13.46 3.62 -1.67
N PHE A 7 -13.35 3.71 -0.34
CA PHE A 7 -12.47 2.81 0.43
C PHE A 7 -12.77 1.35 0.15
N ASN A 8 -14.04 0.96 0.15
CA ASN A 8 -14.41 -0.45 -0.10
C ASN A 8 -14.04 -0.90 -1.51
N GLU A 9 -14.20 -0.03 -2.50
CA GLU A 9 -13.82 -0.35 -3.89
C GLU A 9 -12.31 -0.52 -4.03
N ILE A 10 -11.53 0.37 -3.40
CA ILE A 10 -10.08 0.27 -3.41
C ILE A 10 -9.63 -0.98 -2.68
N LEU A 11 -10.20 -1.27 -1.51
CA LEU A 11 -9.85 -2.45 -0.73
C LEU A 11 -10.11 -3.73 -1.53
N GLU A 12 -11.23 -3.80 -2.26
CA GLU A 12 -11.55 -4.95 -3.10
C GLU A 12 -10.53 -5.12 -4.23
N ARG A 13 -10.10 -4.02 -4.86
CA ARG A 13 -9.04 -4.07 -5.88
C ARG A 13 -7.71 -4.50 -5.30
N LEU A 14 -7.37 -4.06 -4.08
CA LEU A 14 -6.14 -4.50 -3.40
C LEU A 14 -6.15 -6.00 -3.15
N LYS A 15 -7.28 -6.54 -2.70
CA LYS A 15 -7.43 -7.99 -2.47
C LYS A 15 -7.27 -8.80 -3.75
N ASN A 16 -7.64 -8.24 -4.88
CA ASN A 16 -7.52 -8.90 -6.17
C ASN A 16 -6.14 -8.74 -6.81
N PHE A 17 -5.40 -7.69 -6.44
CA PHE A 17 -4.08 -7.42 -7.01
C PHE A 17 -2.95 -8.03 -6.18
N TYR A 18 -2.98 -7.86 -4.86
CA TYR A 18 -1.97 -8.41 -3.95
C TYR A 18 -2.45 -9.73 -3.37
N ALA A 19 -1.55 -10.70 -3.29
CA ALA A 19 -1.86 -12.01 -2.71
C ALA A 19 -2.26 -11.91 -1.24
N ASN A 20 -1.66 -10.96 -0.52
CA ASN A 20 -1.96 -10.77 0.90
C ASN A 20 -1.63 -9.33 1.33
N VAL A 21 -2.03 -8.97 2.56
CA VAL A 21 -1.83 -7.64 3.09
C VAL A 21 -0.35 -7.29 3.30
N VAL A 22 0.49 -8.30 3.53
CA VAL A 22 1.93 -8.09 3.74
C VAL A 22 2.57 -7.49 2.49
N THR A 23 2.27 -8.04 1.32
CA THR A 23 2.80 -7.55 0.05
C THR A 23 2.36 -6.11 -0.22
N PHE A 24 1.15 -5.75 0.14
CA PHE A 24 0.68 -4.37 0.04
C PHE A 24 1.41 -3.45 1.02
N ALA A 25 1.49 -3.84 2.29
CA ALA A 25 2.06 -3.01 3.35
C ALA A 25 3.54 -2.68 3.08
N TYR A 26 4.29 -3.63 2.54
CA TYR A 26 5.72 -3.45 2.22
C TYR A 26 5.95 -2.95 0.78
N GLU A 27 4.88 -2.73 0.02
CA GLU A 27 4.97 -2.36 -1.39
C GLU A 27 5.79 -3.36 -2.21
N ASP A 28 5.67 -4.63 -1.87
CA ASP A 28 6.35 -5.72 -2.55
C ASP A 28 5.61 -6.07 -3.83
N TYR A 29 6.35 -6.23 -4.93
CA TYR A 29 5.76 -6.60 -6.22
C TYR A 29 5.70 -8.10 -6.46
N ASP A 30 6.20 -8.89 -5.53
CA ASP A 30 6.04 -10.34 -5.60
C ASP A 30 4.59 -10.72 -5.29
N GLU A 31 4.16 -11.84 -5.83
CA GLU A 31 2.81 -12.38 -5.59
C GLU A 31 1.68 -11.40 -5.95
N THR A 32 1.84 -10.68 -7.06
CA THR A 32 0.78 -9.82 -7.59
C THR A 32 0.05 -10.49 -8.75
N MET A 33 -1.19 -10.09 -8.97
CA MET A 33 -2.06 -10.67 -9.98
C MET A 33 -2.24 -9.69 -11.14
N VAL A 34 -1.43 -9.88 -12.19
CA VAL A 34 -1.50 -9.07 -13.40
C VAL A 34 -2.03 -9.93 -14.54
N PRO A 35 -3.11 -9.52 -15.22
CA PRO A 35 -3.63 -10.30 -16.34
C PRO A 35 -2.61 -10.49 -17.46
N GLU A 36 -2.61 -11.67 -18.09
CA GLU A 36 -1.67 -11.98 -19.17
C GLU A 36 -1.85 -11.06 -20.37
N ASP A 37 -3.06 -10.61 -20.62
CA ASP A 37 -3.39 -9.74 -21.75
C ASP A 37 -3.03 -8.27 -21.51
N PHE A 38 -2.57 -7.90 -20.32
CA PHE A 38 -2.09 -6.56 -20.03
C PHE A 38 -0.67 -6.39 -20.54
N GLN A 39 -0.51 -5.72 -21.68
CA GLN A 39 0.77 -5.57 -22.37
C GLN A 39 1.11 -4.10 -22.60
N PRO A 40 1.61 -3.37 -21.57
CA PRO A 40 2.00 -1.98 -21.74
C PRO A 40 3.32 -1.86 -22.51
N GLU A 41 3.58 -0.68 -23.08
CA GLU A 41 4.91 -0.39 -23.62
C GLU A 41 5.91 -0.27 -22.50
N LEU A 42 7.05 -0.97 -22.61
CA LEU A 42 8.08 -0.99 -21.57
C LEU A 42 9.38 -0.42 -22.14
N ASN A 43 10.05 0.42 -21.34
CA ASN A 43 11.28 1.09 -21.73
C ASN A 43 12.53 0.47 -21.09
N VAL A 44 12.46 -0.81 -20.74
CA VAL A 44 13.55 -1.54 -20.09
C VAL A 44 13.94 -2.74 -20.93
N SER A 45 15.19 -3.21 -20.79
CA SER A 45 15.77 -4.19 -21.68
C SER A 45 15.83 -5.62 -21.14
N ASP A 46 15.86 -5.80 -19.80
CA ASP A 46 15.94 -7.14 -19.22
C ASP A 46 14.58 -7.65 -18.76
N ASP A 47 14.42 -8.98 -18.72
CA ASP A 47 13.14 -9.61 -18.42
C ASP A 47 12.63 -9.33 -17.02
N TRP A 48 13.53 -9.24 -16.03
CA TRP A 48 13.14 -8.95 -14.65
C TRP A 48 12.59 -7.53 -14.51
N SER A 49 13.25 -6.56 -15.11
CA SER A 49 12.80 -5.17 -15.12
C SER A 49 11.50 -4.99 -15.89
N LYS A 50 11.30 -5.73 -16.98
CA LYS A 50 10.05 -5.73 -17.74
C LYS A 50 8.89 -6.23 -16.88
N GLN A 51 9.10 -7.32 -16.17
CA GLN A 51 8.10 -7.89 -15.27
C GLN A 51 7.71 -6.88 -14.18
N ARG A 52 8.70 -6.27 -13.55
CA ARG A 52 8.48 -5.30 -12.49
C ARG A 52 7.75 -4.05 -13.00
N GLU A 53 8.15 -3.55 -14.16
CA GLU A 53 7.51 -2.38 -14.76
C GLU A 53 6.08 -2.68 -15.20
N ARG A 54 5.82 -3.88 -15.70
CA ARG A 54 4.49 -4.34 -16.05
C ARG A 54 3.58 -4.34 -14.81
N ILE A 55 4.08 -4.82 -13.68
CA ILE A 55 3.34 -4.81 -12.41
C ILE A 55 3.04 -3.38 -11.97
N LYS A 56 4.03 -2.49 -12.02
CA LYS A 56 3.86 -1.08 -11.67
C LYS A 56 2.81 -0.39 -12.55
N ASN A 57 2.83 -0.66 -13.84
CA ASN A 57 1.88 -0.07 -14.78
C ASN A 57 0.46 -0.55 -14.51
N TYR A 58 0.28 -1.83 -14.20
CA TYR A 58 -1.03 -2.36 -13.86
C TYR A 58 -1.54 -1.82 -12.52
N ARG A 59 -0.66 -1.67 -11.53
CA ARG A 59 -0.98 -1.03 -10.26
C ARG A 59 -1.48 0.39 -10.47
N LYS A 60 -0.80 1.16 -11.33
CA LYS A 60 -1.20 2.51 -11.66
C LYS A 60 -2.53 2.55 -12.41
N PHE A 61 -2.76 1.59 -13.29
CA PHE A 61 -4.04 1.46 -14.00
C PHE A 61 -5.21 1.22 -13.03
N LEU A 62 -5.01 0.36 -12.01
CA LEU A 62 -6.05 0.02 -11.03
C LEU A 62 -6.31 1.14 -10.02
N PHE A 63 -5.26 1.79 -9.54
CA PHE A 63 -5.32 2.66 -8.36
C PHE A 63 -4.93 4.11 -8.63
N GLY A 64 -4.31 4.41 -9.76
CA GLY A 64 -3.67 5.69 -9.96
C GLY A 64 -2.39 5.80 -9.13
N GLU A 65 -2.02 7.00 -8.73
CA GLU A 65 -0.82 7.23 -7.94
C GLU A 65 -1.04 6.86 -6.47
N ILE A 66 -0.12 6.09 -5.91
CA ILE A 66 -0.11 5.74 -4.49
C ILE A 66 1.20 6.23 -3.89
N VAL A 67 1.12 6.97 -2.80
CA VAL A 67 2.29 7.50 -2.10
C VAL A 67 2.25 7.06 -0.64
N MET A 68 3.36 6.53 -0.13
CA MET A 68 3.49 6.27 1.31
C MET A 68 3.73 7.61 2.01
N VAL A 69 2.83 8.02 2.87
CA VAL A 69 2.89 9.33 3.53
C VAL A 69 3.29 9.26 5.00
N ASP A 70 3.18 8.08 5.61
CA ASP A 70 3.58 7.90 7.01
C ASP A 70 3.89 6.42 7.25
N ARG A 71 4.82 6.17 8.18
CA ARG A 71 5.12 4.82 8.64
C ARG A 71 5.75 4.90 10.03
N TYR A 72 5.56 3.86 10.82
CA TYR A 72 6.13 3.77 12.16
C TYR A 72 6.39 2.31 12.50
N GLY A 73 7.46 2.08 13.23
CA GLY A 73 7.75 0.78 13.82
C GLY A 73 8.91 0.06 13.17
N GLY A 74 9.32 -1.00 13.83
CA GLY A 74 10.46 -1.81 13.44
C GLY A 74 11.44 -1.96 14.60
N GLU A 75 12.69 -2.27 14.29
CA GLU A 75 13.73 -2.50 15.30
C GLU A 75 13.89 -1.29 16.22
N GLY A 76 13.74 -1.51 17.53
CA GLY A 76 13.91 -0.45 18.53
C GLY A 76 12.66 0.38 18.82
N GLU A 77 11.57 0.16 18.10
CA GLU A 77 10.35 0.98 18.22
C GLU A 77 9.21 0.27 18.98
N GLY A 78 9.50 -0.87 19.63
CA GLY A 78 8.50 -1.67 20.33
C GLY A 78 7.64 -2.50 19.38
N GLU A 79 6.43 -2.82 19.81
CA GLU A 79 5.55 -3.73 19.07
C GLU A 79 4.66 -3.03 18.04
N THR A 80 4.42 -1.74 18.19
CA THR A 80 3.53 -0.98 17.30
C THR A 80 4.15 -0.82 15.92
N TRP A 81 3.38 -1.14 14.88
CA TRP A 81 3.82 -0.95 13.51
C TRP A 81 2.63 -0.52 12.66
N TYR A 82 2.82 0.51 11.82
CA TYR A 82 1.80 0.89 10.85
C TYR A 82 2.43 1.58 9.64
N VAL A 83 1.67 1.61 8.55
CA VAL A 83 2.00 2.36 7.34
C VAL A 83 0.72 3.03 6.82
N VAL A 84 0.85 4.23 6.27
CA VAL A 84 -0.26 4.95 5.66
C VAL A 84 0.06 5.22 4.20
N HIS A 85 -0.84 4.79 3.33
CA HIS A 85 -0.75 5.05 1.89
C HIS A 85 -1.82 6.06 1.48
N HIS A 86 -1.42 7.04 0.68
CA HIS A 86 -2.31 8.02 0.08
C HIS A 86 -2.58 7.64 -1.37
N PHE A 87 -3.84 7.36 -1.67
CA PHE A 87 -4.32 7.12 -3.04
C PHE A 87 -4.72 8.48 -3.62
N VAL A 88 -3.76 9.13 -4.27
CA VAL A 88 -3.83 10.55 -4.61
C VAL A 88 -5.04 10.87 -5.49
N ASP A 89 -5.27 10.05 -6.52
CA ASP A 89 -6.35 10.29 -7.48
C ASP A 89 -7.74 10.14 -6.90
N HIS A 90 -7.84 9.48 -5.73
CA HIS A 90 -9.12 9.23 -5.06
C HIS A 90 -9.27 10.02 -3.77
N ASP A 91 -8.25 10.82 -3.41
CA ASP A 91 -8.18 11.58 -2.16
C ASP A 91 -8.53 10.71 -0.94
N LEU A 92 -7.85 9.59 -0.84
CA LEU A 92 -8.16 8.57 0.14
C LEU A 92 -6.87 8.06 0.79
N TYR A 93 -6.91 7.87 2.11
CA TYR A 93 -5.77 7.40 2.89
C TYR A 93 -6.14 6.08 3.54
N ILE A 94 -5.26 5.09 3.43
CA ILE A 94 -5.45 3.79 4.08
C ILE A 94 -4.30 3.56 5.05
N ARG A 95 -4.64 3.33 6.31
CA ARG A 95 -3.69 2.92 7.34
C ARG A 95 -3.76 1.41 7.52
N THR A 96 -2.61 0.77 7.46
CA THR A 96 -2.47 -0.67 7.68
C THR A 96 -1.68 -0.87 8.98
N ASP A 97 -2.31 -1.51 9.97
CA ASP A 97 -1.71 -1.74 11.28
C ASP A 97 -1.18 -3.16 11.37
N GLY A 98 0.03 -3.29 11.93
CA GLY A 98 0.66 -4.57 12.17
C GLY A 98 1.24 -4.65 13.58
N PHE A 99 1.92 -5.76 13.85
CA PHE A 99 2.56 -6.02 15.13
C PHE A 99 4.00 -6.48 14.87
N TYR A 100 4.97 -5.79 15.43
CA TYR A 100 6.38 -6.08 15.19
C TYR A 100 6.99 -6.93 16.31
N GLN A 101 7.69 -8.00 15.91
CA GLN A 101 8.52 -8.81 16.82
C GLN A 101 9.90 -8.95 16.21
N SER A 102 10.94 -8.76 17.01
CA SER A 102 12.32 -8.69 16.54
C SER A 102 12.81 -9.94 15.79
N TYR A 103 12.25 -11.11 16.07
CA TYR A 103 12.65 -12.37 15.42
C TYR A 103 11.65 -12.86 14.36
N ASN A 104 10.46 -12.33 14.32
CA ASN A 104 9.42 -12.73 13.36
C ASN A 104 9.07 -11.62 12.33
N GLY A 105 9.57 -10.40 12.53
CA GLY A 105 9.17 -9.27 11.70
C GLY A 105 7.77 -8.79 12.02
N VAL A 106 7.08 -8.25 11.03
CA VAL A 106 5.73 -7.70 11.21
C VAL A 106 4.68 -8.76 10.91
N GLU A 107 3.70 -8.89 11.81
CA GLU A 107 2.55 -9.77 11.64
C GLU A 107 1.26 -8.96 11.53
N PHE A 108 0.30 -9.48 10.77
CA PHE A 108 -0.98 -8.83 10.52
C PHE A 108 -2.09 -9.81 10.90
N TYR A 109 -2.82 -9.52 11.99
CA TYR A 109 -3.77 -10.49 12.53
C TYR A 109 -5.02 -10.62 11.70
N ASP A 110 -5.70 -9.70 11.27
CA ASP A 110 -6.95 -9.82 10.52
C ASP A 110 -6.77 -9.78 9.00
N GLY A 111 -5.56 -10.06 8.51
CA GLY A 111 -5.30 -9.94 7.08
C GLY A 111 -5.71 -8.54 6.59
N TRP A 112 -6.59 -8.47 5.59
CA TRP A 112 -7.04 -7.18 5.07
C TRP A 112 -7.91 -6.39 6.04
N GLY A 113 -8.43 -7.02 7.11
CA GLY A 113 -9.18 -6.35 8.16
C GLY A 113 -8.37 -5.36 8.99
N CYS A 114 -7.03 -5.42 8.93
CA CYS A 114 -6.16 -4.44 9.59
C CYS A 114 -6.04 -3.12 8.80
N CYS A 115 -6.60 -3.03 7.61
CA CYS A 115 -6.62 -1.81 6.81
C CYS A 115 -7.86 -1.00 7.13
N ARG A 116 -7.68 0.30 7.34
CA ARG A 116 -8.81 1.20 7.60
C ARG A 116 -8.61 2.54 6.92
N GLU A 117 -9.71 3.18 6.59
CA GLU A 117 -9.68 4.54 6.04
C GLU A 117 -9.35 5.52 7.16
N VAL A 118 -8.39 6.42 6.90
CA VAL A 118 -8.01 7.49 7.82
C VAL A 118 -7.98 8.81 7.09
N ARG A 119 -7.96 9.90 7.84
CA ARG A 119 -7.84 11.24 7.29
C ARG A 119 -6.75 11.99 8.05
N PRO A 120 -5.95 12.82 7.36
CA PRO A 120 -4.98 13.64 8.06
C PRO A 120 -5.69 14.64 8.97
N LYS A 121 -5.14 14.81 10.19
CA LYS A 121 -5.63 15.77 11.17
C LYS A 121 -4.46 16.58 11.69
N GLU A 122 -4.62 17.90 11.72
CA GLU A 122 -3.64 18.75 12.36
C GLU A 122 -3.87 18.77 13.88
N LYS A 123 -2.78 18.66 14.62
CA LYS A 123 -2.82 18.77 16.08
C LYS A 123 -2.08 20.01 16.51
N THR A 124 -2.73 20.84 17.33
CA THR A 124 -2.08 21.97 17.94
C THR A 124 -1.32 21.51 19.16
N ILE A 125 0.00 21.80 19.18
CA ILE A 125 0.86 21.47 20.31
C ILE A 125 1.20 22.75 21.05
N THR A 126 0.92 22.80 22.34
CA THR A 126 1.31 23.93 23.19
C THR A 126 2.76 23.74 23.66
N VAL A 127 3.60 24.72 23.36
CA VAL A 127 5.01 24.71 23.76
C VAL A 127 5.22 25.85 24.74
N TYR A 128 5.89 25.54 25.82
CA TYR A 128 6.27 26.53 26.84
C TYR A 128 7.77 26.78 26.71
N GLU A 129 8.13 27.99 26.36
CA GLU A 129 9.53 28.39 26.22
C GLU A 129 9.95 29.33 27.32
#